data_f5f893563c77703cfd4e3268a92f0911
#
_entry.id   f5f893563c77703cfd4e3268a92f0911
#
_cell.length_a   1.000
_cell.length_b   1.000
_cell.length_c   1.000
_cell.angle_alpha   90.00
_cell.angle_beta   90.00
_cell.angle_gamma   90.00
#
_symmetry.space_group_name_H-M   'P 1'
#
loop_
_entity.id
_entity.type
_entity.pdbx_description
1 polymer ?
#
loop_
_entity_poly.entity_id
_entity_poly.type
_entity_poly.pdbx_seq_one_letter_code
_entity_poly.pdbx_strand_id
1 'polypeptide(L)'
;MAIALDSLLPHRAPMQWIEALIDCTDTTASATVRFSSGHFAVTDGVVTETALVECMAQTVAAALGHRAHQSGHTGPANPGMLGAVSAFRILSSPPLDKLILIEVREVKRFGPMLLVAGVISCDGQRIAEGELSLYA
;
A
#
# COMPACT_ATOMS: atom_id res chain seq x y z
N MET A 1 5.54 -12.85 -8.71
CA MET A 1 6.89 -12.57 -8.22
C MET A 1 6.81 -11.81 -6.92
N ALA A 2 7.39 -12.33 -5.87
CA ALA A 2 7.45 -11.65 -4.58
C ALA A 2 8.82 -10.96 -4.44
N ILE A 3 8.83 -9.69 -4.04
CA ILE A 3 10.05 -8.90 -3.88
C ILE A 3 10.27 -8.67 -2.40
N ALA A 4 11.52 -8.78 -1.96
CA ALA A 4 11.87 -8.59 -0.55
C ALA A 4 11.56 -7.15 -0.12
N LEU A 5 10.60 -6.98 0.78
CA LEU A 5 10.12 -5.67 1.21
C LEU A 5 11.13 -4.90 2.04
N ASP A 6 11.97 -5.57 2.82
CA ASP A 6 12.96 -4.91 3.67
C ASP A 6 13.93 -4.03 2.89
N SER A 7 14.20 -4.37 1.62
CA SER A 7 15.03 -3.55 0.75
C SER A 7 14.27 -2.43 0.06
N LEU A 8 12.93 -2.42 0.12
CA LEU A 8 12.07 -1.45 -0.55
C LEU A 8 11.45 -0.43 0.39
N LEU A 9 11.10 -0.87 1.61
CA LEU A 9 10.40 -0.05 2.59
C LEU A 9 11.30 0.30 3.76
N PRO A 10 11.21 1.53 4.29
CA PRO A 10 11.83 1.86 5.56
C PRO A 10 11.09 1.25 6.75
N HIS A 11 9.84 0.88 6.55
CA HIS A 11 8.98 0.30 7.59
C HIS A 11 9.54 -1.05 8.07
N ARG A 12 9.43 -1.31 9.36
CA ARG A 12 9.78 -2.59 9.98
C ARG A 12 8.65 -3.01 10.90
N ALA A 13 8.60 -4.31 11.22
CA ALA A 13 7.61 -4.82 12.16
C ALA A 13 7.65 -4.01 13.47
N PRO A 14 6.50 -3.67 14.08
CA PRO A 14 5.14 -4.03 13.69
C PRO A 14 4.47 -3.09 12.70
N MET A 15 5.19 -2.15 12.07
CA MET A 15 4.64 -1.12 11.19
C MET A 15 4.73 -1.46 9.71
N GLN A 16 5.36 -2.55 9.34
CA GLN A 16 5.34 -3.06 7.97
C GLN A 16 4.14 -3.99 7.83
N TRP A 17 3.08 -3.52 7.17
CA TRP A 17 1.81 -4.24 7.12
C TRP A 17 1.58 -5.03 5.85
N ILE A 18 2.01 -4.54 4.69
CA ILE A 18 1.89 -5.34 3.46
C ILE A 18 2.83 -6.54 3.55
N GLU A 19 2.37 -7.70 3.08
CA GLU A 19 3.14 -8.95 3.11
C GLU A 19 4.10 -9.04 1.94
N ALA A 20 3.65 -8.64 0.74
CA ALA A 20 4.41 -8.79 -0.48
C ALA A 20 4.00 -7.75 -1.51
N LEU A 21 4.95 -7.29 -2.29
CA LEU A 21 4.70 -6.59 -3.54
C LEU A 21 4.67 -7.65 -4.63
N ILE A 22 3.52 -7.88 -5.27
CA ILE A 22 3.35 -9.00 -6.18
C ILE A 22 3.46 -8.60 -7.65
N ASP A 23 3.25 -7.32 -7.96
CA ASP A 23 3.41 -6.81 -9.32
C ASP A 23 3.76 -5.34 -9.26
N CYS A 24 4.56 -4.87 -10.21
CA CYS A 24 4.95 -3.47 -10.28
C CYS A 24 5.34 -3.12 -11.71
N THR A 25 4.63 -2.17 -12.30
CA THR A 25 4.98 -1.57 -13.58
C THR A 25 5.42 -0.13 -13.36
N ASP A 26 5.61 0.64 -14.43
CA ASP A 26 5.99 2.04 -14.31
C ASP A 26 4.89 2.90 -13.67
N THR A 27 3.64 2.46 -13.74
CA THR A 27 2.49 3.27 -13.29
C THR A 27 1.54 2.52 -12.37
N THR A 28 1.70 1.21 -12.21
CA THR A 28 0.81 0.39 -11.39
C THR A 28 1.61 -0.49 -10.45
N ALA A 29 0.97 -0.89 -9.35
CA ALA A 29 1.54 -1.87 -8.44
C ALA A 29 0.43 -2.60 -7.71
N SER A 30 0.73 -3.82 -7.26
CA SER A 30 -0.18 -4.56 -6.41
C SER A 30 0.57 -5.22 -5.28
N ALA A 31 -0.08 -5.31 -4.13
CA ALA A 31 0.48 -5.87 -2.92
C ALA A 31 -0.59 -6.66 -2.19
N THR A 32 -0.17 -7.47 -1.23
CA THR A 32 -1.08 -8.23 -0.39
C THR A 32 -0.87 -7.90 1.07
N VAL A 33 -1.93 -8.02 1.85
CA VAL A 33 -1.91 -7.88 3.30
C VAL A 33 -2.88 -8.88 3.92
N ARG A 34 -2.57 -9.30 5.12
CA ARG A 34 -3.44 -10.17 5.92
C ARG A 34 -3.44 -9.64 7.34
N PHE A 35 -4.64 -9.39 7.89
CA PHE A 35 -4.79 -8.94 9.26
C PHE A 35 -5.19 -10.11 10.14
N SER A 36 -4.37 -10.42 11.13
CA SER A 36 -4.71 -11.40 12.16
C SER A 36 -5.19 -10.68 13.41
N SER A 37 -5.80 -11.41 14.35
CA SER A 37 -6.29 -10.83 15.60
C SER A 37 -5.21 -10.15 16.44
N GLY A 38 -3.95 -10.60 16.30
CA GLY A 38 -2.81 -9.98 16.99
C GLY A 38 -2.12 -8.86 16.23
N HIS A 39 -2.63 -8.49 15.05
CA HIS A 39 -2.03 -7.45 14.25
C HIS A 39 -2.16 -6.08 14.92
N PHE A 40 -1.13 -5.23 14.75
CA PHE A 40 -1.10 -3.89 15.33
C PHE A 40 -2.33 -3.04 14.95
N ALA A 41 -2.86 -3.21 13.74
CA ALA A 41 -4.01 -2.45 13.24
C ALA A 41 -5.36 -3.05 13.64
N VAL A 42 -5.39 -4.14 14.42
CA VAL A 42 -6.62 -4.79 14.84
C VAL A 42 -6.87 -4.50 16.32
N THR A 43 -8.07 -3.97 16.61
CA THR A 43 -8.51 -3.67 17.97
C THR A 43 -9.88 -4.31 18.18
N ASP A 44 -10.02 -5.15 19.22
CA ASP A 44 -11.27 -5.84 19.54
C ASP A 44 -11.86 -6.61 18.34
N GLY A 45 -10.98 -7.25 17.56
CA GLY A 45 -11.38 -8.06 16.41
C GLY A 45 -11.74 -7.25 15.17
N VAL A 46 -11.49 -5.95 15.18
CA VAL A 46 -11.85 -5.05 14.06
C VAL A 46 -10.59 -4.36 13.55
N VAL A 47 -10.40 -4.38 12.24
CA VAL A 47 -9.32 -3.63 11.58
C VAL A 47 -9.68 -2.13 11.63
N THR A 48 -8.72 -1.31 12.08
CA THR A 48 -8.94 0.13 12.13
C THR A 48 -9.14 0.70 10.72
N GLU A 49 -10.00 1.69 10.60
CA GLU A 49 -10.36 2.25 9.28
C GLU A 49 -9.14 2.82 8.53
N THR A 50 -8.22 3.42 9.24
CA THR A 50 -7.02 4.02 8.63
C THR A 50 -6.01 2.99 8.16
N ALA A 51 -6.14 1.72 8.55
CA ALA A 51 -5.20 0.67 8.17
C ALA A 51 -5.13 0.47 6.65
N LEU A 52 -6.26 0.57 5.97
CA LEU A 52 -6.30 0.37 4.52
C LEU A 52 -5.62 1.52 3.78
N VAL A 53 -5.74 2.75 4.29
CA VAL A 53 -5.01 3.90 3.76
C VAL A 53 -3.51 3.69 3.91
N GLU A 54 -3.07 3.26 5.09
CA GLU A 54 -1.65 2.97 5.33
C GLU A 54 -1.13 1.86 4.41
N CYS A 55 -1.91 0.82 4.20
CA CYS A 55 -1.52 -0.26 3.29
C CYS A 55 -1.40 0.23 1.85
N MET A 56 -2.28 1.13 1.40
CA MET A 56 -2.13 1.76 0.09
C MET A 56 -0.85 2.57 0.01
N ALA A 57 -0.57 3.38 1.04
CA ALA A 57 0.64 4.19 1.10
C ALA A 57 1.90 3.31 1.09
N GLN A 58 1.91 2.22 1.83
CA GLN A 58 3.03 1.28 1.83
C GLN A 58 3.21 0.60 0.46
N THR A 59 2.12 0.29 -0.22
CA THR A 59 2.18 -0.28 -1.58
C THR A 59 2.84 0.69 -2.54
N VAL A 60 2.48 1.97 -2.48
CA VAL A 60 3.11 3.00 -3.31
C VAL A 60 4.59 3.15 -2.96
N ALA A 61 4.92 3.20 -1.67
CA ALA A 61 6.31 3.30 -1.23
C ALA A 61 7.15 2.11 -1.72
N ALA A 62 6.61 0.91 -1.64
CA ALA A 62 7.28 -0.29 -2.14
C ALA A 62 7.50 -0.22 -3.66
N ALA A 63 6.51 0.27 -4.40
CA ALA A 63 6.62 0.43 -5.85
C ALA A 63 7.70 1.45 -6.21
N LEU A 64 7.76 2.59 -5.52
CA LEU A 64 8.81 3.58 -5.73
C LEU A 64 10.19 3.01 -5.42
N GLY A 65 10.30 2.24 -4.34
CA GLY A 65 11.55 1.56 -3.98
C GLY A 65 11.98 0.55 -5.04
N HIS A 66 11.04 -0.24 -5.55
CA HIS A 66 11.33 -1.23 -6.60
C HIS A 66 11.81 -0.54 -7.89
N ARG A 67 11.15 0.53 -8.30
CA ARG A 67 11.55 1.29 -9.50
C ARG A 67 12.92 1.93 -9.32
N ALA A 68 13.22 2.44 -8.12
CA ALA A 68 14.53 2.99 -7.81
C ALA A 68 15.62 1.93 -7.91
N HIS A 69 15.37 0.71 -7.39
CA HIS A 69 16.31 -0.41 -7.51
C HIS A 69 16.56 -0.79 -8.96
N GLN A 70 15.53 -0.80 -9.79
CA GLN A 70 15.67 -1.06 -11.22
C GLN A 70 16.54 0.00 -11.92
N SER A 71 16.58 1.21 -11.37
CA SER A 71 17.41 2.31 -11.87
C SER A 71 18.80 2.36 -11.22
N GLY A 72 19.18 1.33 -10.47
CA GLY A 72 20.53 1.21 -9.90
C GLY A 72 20.68 1.73 -8.47
N HIS A 73 19.65 2.23 -7.84
CA HIS A 73 19.71 2.64 -6.44
C HIS A 73 19.79 1.42 -5.52
N THR A 74 20.45 1.59 -4.36
CA THR A 74 20.53 0.56 -3.34
C THR A 74 19.81 1.06 -2.07
N GLY A 75 19.18 0.14 -1.36
CA GLY A 75 18.39 0.48 -0.18
C GLY A 75 17.04 1.06 -0.52
N PRO A 76 16.20 1.39 0.49
CA PRO A 76 14.88 1.97 0.26
C PRO A 76 14.99 3.33 -0.41
N ALA A 77 14.13 3.58 -1.40
CA ALA A 77 13.97 4.93 -1.96
C ALA A 77 13.26 5.82 -0.92
N ASN A 78 13.29 7.13 -1.17
CA ASN A 78 12.46 8.04 -0.38
C ASN A 78 10.99 7.60 -0.55
N PRO A 79 10.31 7.15 0.52
CA PRO A 79 8.94 6.63 0.42
C PRO A 79 7.92 7.72 0.12
N GLY A 80 8.35 8.98 0.17
CA GLY A 80 7.44 10.11 0.06
C GLY A 80 6.72 10.37 1.37
N MET A 81 5.93 11.41 1.36
CA MET A 81 5.09 11.80 2.48
C MET A 81 3.64 11.84 2.02
N LEU A 82 2.75 11.19 2.77
CA LEU A 82 1.33 11.27 2.50
C LEU A 82 0.86 12.70 2.71
N GLY A 83 0.39 13.34 1.63
CA GLY A 83 -0.07 14.74 1.69
C GLY A 83 -1.56 14.85 1.91
N ALA A 84 -2.34 14.00 1.27
CA ALA A 84 -3.80 14.04 1.37
C ALA A 84 -4.42 12.70 1.03
N VAL A 85 -5.59 12.47 1.59
CA VAL A 85 -6.47 11.35 1.24
C VAL A 85 -7.76 11.97 0.71
N SER A 86 -8.19 11.56 -0.48
CA SER A 86 -9.42 12.08 -1.06
C SER A 86 -10.28 10.95 -1.58
N ALA A 87 -11.60 11.15 -1.52
CA ALA A 87 -12.58 10.20 -2.03
C ALA A 87 -12.41 8.76 -1.50
N PHE A 88 -11.76 8.58 -0.34
CA PHE A 88 -11.55 7.25 0.23
C PHE A 88 -12.85 6.74 0.85
N ARG A 89 -13.28 5.55 0.39
CA ARG A 89 -14.51 4.93 0.87
C ARG A 89 -14.25 3.49 1.28
N ILE A 90 -14.77 3.13 2.44
CA ILE A 90 -14.79 1.75 2.90
C ILE A 90 -16.18 1.20 2.58
N LEU A 91 -16.22 0.18 1.73
CA LEU A 91 -17.46 -0.42 1.26
C LEU A 91 -17.91 -1.57 2.16
N SER A 92 -16.95 -2.26 2.78
CA SER A 92 -17.22 -3.30 3.77
C SER A 92 -16.01 -3.44 4.69
N SER A 93 -16.22 -3.97 5.88
CA SER A 93 -15.14 -4.17 6.86
C SER A 93 -14.11 -5.17 6.33
N PRO A 94 -12.81 -4.88 6.46
CA PRO A 94 -11.78 -5.84 6.10
C PRO A 94 -11.90 -7.11 6.93
N PRO A 95 -11.92 -8.29 6.30
CA PRO A 95 -11.99 -9.55 7.04
C PRO A 95 -10.66 -9.87 7.71
N LEU A 96 -10.72 -10.59 8.83
CA LEU A 96 -9.53 -11.12 9.47
C LEU A 96 -9.12 -12.45 8.80
N ASP A 97 -7.82 -12.73 8.84
CA ASP A 97 -7.22 -14.00 8.39
C ASP A 97 -7.48 -14.35 6.94
N LYS A 98 -7.75 -13.36 6.11
CA LYS A 98 -7.89 -13.52 4.67
C LYS A 98 -6.91 -12.65 3.93
N LEU A 99 -6.48 -13.10 2.77
CA LEU A 99 -5.59 -12.35 1.91
C LEU A 99 -6.35 -11.21 1.24
N ILE A 100 -5.87 -10.00 1.43
CA ILE A 100 -6.45 -8.78 0.87
C ILE A 100 -5.49 -8.28 -0.22
N LEU A 101 -6.04 -7.94 -1.38
CA LEU A 101 -5.30 -7.43 -2.52
C LEU A 101 -5.42 -5.92 -2.58
N ILE A 102 -4.29 -5.24 -2.70
CA ILE A 102 -4.21 -3.80 -2.86
C ILE A 102 -3.66 -3.51 -4.25
N GLU A 103 -4.42 -2.77 -5.05
CA GLU A 103 -4.01 -2.39 -6.39
C GLU A 103 -3.99 -0.87 -6.48
N VAL A 104 -2.85 -0.31 -6.91
CA VAL A 104 -2.67 1.13 -7.04
C VAL A 104 -2.22 1.47 -8.44
N ARG A 105 -2.60 2.65 -8.91
CA ARG A 105 -2.13 3.20 -10.18
C ARG A 105 -1.86 4.68 -10.05
N GLU A 106 -0.81 5.13 -10.71
CA GLU A 106 -0.48 6.54 -10.81
C GLU A 106 -1.50 7.21 -11.74
N VAL A 107 -2.18 8.23 -11.23
CA VAL A 107 -3.14 9.01 -12.01
C VAL A 107 -2.45 10.20 -12.65
N LYS A 108 -1.61 10.89 -11.86
CA LYS A 108 -0.98 12.13 -12.32
C LYS A 108 0.24 12.45 -11.45
N ARG A 109 1.22 13.10 -12.07
CA ARG A 109 2.41 13.55 -11.37
C ARG A 109 2.65 15.03 -11.69
N PHE A 110 2.84 15.83 -10.63
CA PHE A 110 3.19 17.24 -10.72
C PHE A 110 4.46 17.48 -9.89
N GLY A 111 5.62 17.56 -10.54
CA GLY A 111 6.86 17.72 -9.80
C GLY A 111 7.01 16.64 -8.72
N PRO A 112 7.14 17.03 -7.44
CA PRO A 112 7.26 16.05 -6.36
C PRO A 112 5.93 15.45 -5.92
N MET A 113 4.78 15.94 -6.42
CA MET A 113 3.47 15.43 -6.02
C MET A 113 3.03 14.29 -6.94
N LEU A 114 2.59 13.21 -6.34
CA LEU A 114 2.08 12.02 -7.02
C LEU A 114 0.65 11.77 -6.56
N LEU A 115 -0.29 11.76 -7.51
CA LEU A 115 -1.68 11.37 -7.25
C LEU A 115 -1.87 9.92 -7.67
N VAL A 116 -2.35 9.10 -6.73
CA VAL A 116 -2.51 7.67 -6.92
C VAL A 116 -3.95 7.27 -6.59
N ALA A 117 -4.56 6.47 -7.46
CA ALA A 117 -5.85 5.82 -7.19
C ALA A 117 -5.61 4.38 -6.76
N GLY A 118 -6.39 3.89 -5.82
CA GLY A 118 -6.28 2.53 -5.33
C GLY A 118 -7.61 1.85 -5.13
N VAL A 119 -7.58 0.54 -5.27
CA VAL A 119 -8.70 -0.36 -5.04
C VAL A 119 -8.21 -1.49 -4.15
N ILE A 120 -8.99 -1.81 -3.12
CA ILE A 120 -8.68 -2.89 -2.19
C ILE A 120 -9.80 -3.91 -2.28
N SER A 121 -9.44 -5.17 -2.47
CA SER A 121 -10.40 -6.24 -2.65
C SER A 121 -10.02 -7.48 -1.86
N CYS A 122 -11.02 -8.32 -1.58
CA CYS A 122 -10.82 -9.61 -0.94
C CYS A 122 -11.77 -10.62 -1.61
N ASP A 123 -11.22 -11.76 -2.02
CA ASP A 123 -11.99 -12.80 -2.72
C ASP A 123 -12.73 -12.23 -3.96
N GLY A 124 -12.08 -11.32 -4.69
CA GLY A 124 -12.66 -10.70 -5.88
C GLY A 124 -13.68 -9.62 -5.60
N GLN A 125 -13.99 -9.34 -4.33
CA GLN A 125 -14.97 -8.34 -3.96
C GLN A 125 -14.27 -7.07 -3.46
N ARG A 126 -14.64 -5.92 -4.00
CA ARG A 126 -14.08 -4.64 -3.59
C ARG A 126 -14.55 -4.29 -2.18
N ILE A 127 -13.61 -3.96 -1.30
CA ILE A 127 -13.90 -3.58 0.09
C ILE A 127 -13.56 -2.12 0.38
N ALA A 128 -12.71 -1.49 -0.41
CA ALA A 128 -12.38 -0.07 -0.27
C ALA A 128 -11.81 0.48 -1.56
N GLU A 129 -11.88 1.80 -1.72
CA GLU A 129 -11.30 2.50 -2.85
C GLU A 129 -11.02 3.95 -2.49
N GLY A 130 -10.09 4.57 -3.19
CA GLY A 130 -9.82 5.99 -2.94
C GLY A 130 -8.59 6.50 -3.66
N GLU A 131 -8.24 7.74 -3.35
CA GLU A 131 -7.09 8.42 -3.91
C GLU A 131 -6.20 8.96 -2.80
N LEU A 132 -4.89 8.88 -3.03
CA LEU A 132 -3.87 9.43 -2.15
C LEU A 132 -3.01 10.40 -2.95
N SER A 133 -2.62 11.51 -2.30
CA SER A 133 -1.57 12.39 -2.81
C SER A 133 -0.34 12.21 -1.93
N LEU A 134 0.79 11.95 -2.57
CA LEU A 134 2.07 11.79 -1.89
C LEU A 134 3.08 12.77 -2.44
N TYR A 135 4.03 13.19 -1.59
CA TYR A 135 5.18 13.97 -2.00
C TYR A 135 6.40 13.03 -1.98
N ALA A 136 6.99 12.86 -3.14
CA ALA A 136 8.11 11.93 -3.30
C ALA A 136 9.40 12.66 -3.69
#